data_0c673ab907750ab943225a28f97ceffc
#
_entry.id   0c673ab907750ab943225a28f97ceffc
#
_cell.length_a   1.000
_cell.length_b   1.000
_cell.length_c   1.000
_cell.angle_alpha   90.00
_cell.angle_beta   90.00
_cell.angle_gamma   90.00
#
_symmetry.space_group_name_H-M   'P 1'
#
loop_
_entity.id
_entity.type
_entity.pdbx_description
1 polymer ?
#
loop_
_entity_poly.entity_id
_entity_poly.type
_entity_poly.pdbx_seq_one_letter_code
_entity_poly.pdbx_strand_id
1 'polypeptide(L)'
;MNMKRHSAEAAGTSISSLKGNIYLVGMMGAGKTSVGKLLAKRAKKEFFDSDQVIVERTGVEIPTIFHHEGEDGFREREKAVIFELTRMENIVLATGGGAVLREENRQHLISSGFVIYLKAQVDALYERTQLDKSRPLLQTDDPRARLDLLFHERDPIYSEVADLIIETGDLSLQVFLRRLERAILEKIK
;
A
#
# COMPACT_ATOMS: atom_id res chain seq x y z
N MET A 1 43.80 33.84 -15.80
CA MET A 1 43.68 32.40 -16.09
C MET A 1 42.55 31.87 -15.22
N ASN A 2 41.33 31.83 -15.78
CA ASN A 2 40.07 31.66 -15.04
C ASN A 2 39.61 30.19 -15.22
N MET A 3 39.87 29.38 -14.21
CA MET A 3 39.37 27.99 -14.16
C MET A 3 37.91 28.00 -13.75
N LYS A 4 36.99 27.91 -14.71
CA LYS A 4 35.60 27.59 -14.47
C LYS A 4 35.49 26.13 -14.00
N ARG A 5 35.21 25.94 -12.72
CA ARG A 5 34.78 24.65 -12.19
C ARG A 5 33.40 24.35 -12.76
N HIS A 6 33.32 23.42 -13.69
CA HIS A 6 32.05 22.81 -14.07
C HIS A 6 31.60 21.92 -12.94
N SER A 7 30.66 22.40 -12.15
CA SER A 7 29.82 21.56 -11.27
C SER A 7 28.94 20.72 -12.19
N ALA A 8 29.31 19.49 -12.44
CA ALA A 8 28.40 18.51 -13.00
C ALA A 8 27.31 18.26 -11.95
N GLU A 9 26.16 18.95 -12.06
CA GLU A 9 24.94 18.55 -11.40
C GLU A 9 24.62 17.14 -11.87
N ALA A 10 24.80 16.16 -10.98
CA ALA A 10 24.23 14.84 -11.15
C ALA A 10 22.72 15.04 -11.27
N ALA A 11 22.18 14.88 -12.48
CA ALA A 11 20.75 14.86 -12.74
C ALA A 11 20.17 13.71 -11.92
N GLY A 12 19.76 14.00 -10.67
CA GLY A 12 19.15 13.04 -9.77
C GLY A 12 17.87 12.52 -10.41
N THR A 13 17.77 11.22 -10.63
CA THR A 13 16.57 10.57 -11.10
C THR A 13 15.43 10.97 -10.17
N SER A 14 14.41 11.65 -10.68
CA SER A 14 13.26 12.09 -9.90
C SER A 14 12.22 10.98 -9.85
N ILE A 15 11.46 10.90 -8.74
CA ILE A 15 10.33 9.96 -8.63
C ILE A 15 9.30 10.16 -9.76
N SER A 16 9.19 11.36 -10.32
CA SER A 16 8.30 11.66 -11.46
C SER A 16 8.73 11.03 -12.79
N SER A 17 9.96 10.54 -12.89
CA SER A 17 10.46 9.82 -14.08
C SER A 17 10.33 8.29 -13.94
N LEU A 18 9.85 7.80 -12.80
CA LEU A 18 9.68 6.37 -12.56
C LEU A 18 8.57 5.80 -13.45
N LYS A 19 8.93 4.84 -14.29
CA LYS A 19 8.00 4.11 -15.14
C LYS A 19 7.35 2.93 -14.39
N GLY A 20 6.22 2.44 -14.92
CA GLY A 20 5.51 1.28 -14.37
C GLY A 20 4.65 1.62 -13.16
N ASN A 21 4.10 0.59 -12.54
CA ASN A 21 3.19 0.69 -11.42
C ASN A 21 3.91 0.62 -10.08
N ILE A 22 3.31 1.24 -9.06
CA ILE A 22 3.75 1.13 -7.66
C ILE A 22 2.58 0.58 -6.84
N TYR A 23 2.83 -0.46 -6.06
CA TYR A 23 1.82 -1.09 -5.22
C TYR A 23 2.20 -0.98 -3.75
N LEU A 24 1.26 -0.52 -2.92
CA LEU A 24 1.43 -0.41 -1.48
C LEU A 24 0.67 -1.54 -0.79
N VAL A 25 1.40 -2.41 -0.11
CA VAL A 25 0.86 -3.49 0.71
C VAL A 25 1.16 -3.24 2.20
N GLY A 26 0.44 -3.92 3.07
CA GLY A 26 0.63 -3.82 4.51
C GLY A 26 -0.69 -3.82 5.28
N MET A 27 -0.59 -3.85 6.61
CA MET A 27 -1.73 -3.92 7.51
C MET A 27 -2.66 -2.70 7.39
N MET A 28 -3.91 -2.89 7.81
CA MET A 28 -4.83 -1.77 8.05
C MET A 28 -4.21 -0.79 9.05
N GLY A 29 -4.38 0.51 8.84
CA GLY A 29 -3.74 1.53 9.68
C GLY A 29 -2.28 1.84 9.35
N ALA A 30 -1.63 1.13 8.41
CA ALA A 30 -0.25 1.40 8.00
C ALA A 30 -0.07 2.70 7.18
N GLY A 31 -1.16 3.34 6.75
CA GLY A 31 -1.12 4.62 6.04
C GLY A 31 -1.06 4.51 4.52
N LYS A 32 -1.34 3.34 3.93
CA LYS A 32 -1.27 3.10 2.48
C LYS A 32 -2.02 4.12 1.64
N THR A 33 -3.26 4.42 1.99
CA THR A 33 -4.10 5.39 1.26
C THR A 33 -3.52 6.81 1.29
N SER A 34 -3.09 7.27 2.48
CA SER A 34 -2.52 8.62 2.65
C SER A 34 -1.18 8.77 1.95
N VAL A 35 -0.30 7.78 2.12
CA VAL A 35 1.01 7.72 1.44
C VAL A 35 0.82 7.59 -0.06
N GLY A 36 -0.07 6.70 -0.50
CA GLY A 36 -0.33 6.43 -1.91
C GLY A 36 -0.81 7.64 -2.69
N LYS A 37 -1.79 8.39 -2.15
CA LYS A 37 -2.29 9.64 -2.76
C LYS A 37 -1.18 10.66 -2.99
N LEU A 38 -0.32 10.88 -2.00
CA LEU A 38 0.76 11.86 -2.11
C LEU A 38 1.91 11.36 -2.98
N LEU A 39 2.25 10.08 -2.89
CA LEU A 39 3.25 9.46 -3.77
C LEU A 39 2.82 9.53 -5.22
N ALA A 40 1.57 9.20 -5.53
CA ALA A 40 1.00 9.28 -6.87
C ALA A 40 1.10 10.70 -7.45
N LYS A 41 0.72 11.71 -6.65
CA LYS A 41 0.84 13.12 -7.06
C LYS A 41 2.28 13.49 -7.40
N ARG A 42 3.27 13.07 -6.61
CA ARG A 42 4.69 13.38 -6.83
C ARG A 42 5.28 12.58 -8.00
N ALA A 43 4.86 11.32 -8.15
CA ALA A 43 5.28 10.45 -9.24
C ALA A 43 4.53 10.74 -10.56
N LYS A 44 3.56 11.65 -10.57
CA LYS A 44 2.66 11.95 -11.71
C LYS A 44 1.94 10.70 -12.22
N LYS A 45 1.42 9.90 -11.28
CA LYS A 45 0.67 8.67 -11.51
C LYS A 45 -0.77 8.83 -11.04
N GLU A 46 -1.67 8.02 -11.60
CA GLU A 46 -3.04 7.90 -11.08
C GLU A 46 -3.06 7.08 -9.79
N PHE A 47 -3.92 7.43 -8.85
CA PHE A 47 -4.04 6.75 -7.57
C PHE A 47 -5.33 5.93 -7.50
N PHE A 48 -5.20 4.68 -7.05
CA PHE A 48 -6.32 3.80 -6.74
C PHE A 48 -6.16 3.20 -5.33
N ASP A 49 -7.30 2.98 -4.68
CA ASP A 49 -7.40 2.19 -3.44
C ASP A 49 -8.38 1.05 -3.73
N SER A 50 -7.93 -0.20 -3.60
CA SER A 50 -8.76 -1.36 -3.98
C SER A 50 -10.04 -1.47 -3.17
N ASP A 51 -10.01 -1.10 -1.88
CA ASP A 51 -11.18 -1.13 -1.02
C ASP A 51 -12.19 -0.07 -1.47
N GLN A 52 -11.71 1.14 -1.82
CA GLN A 52 -12.56 2.21 -2.34
C GLN A 52 -13.18 1.82 -3.69
N VAL A 53 -12.44 1.21 -4.60
CA VAL A 53 -12.97 0.74 -5.89
C VAL A 53 -14.08 -0.30 -5.69
N ILE A 54 -13.95 -1.21 -4.71
CA ILE A 54 -15.00 -2.17 -4.37
C ILE A 54 -16.26 -1.43 -3.91
N VAL A 55 -16.13 -0.46 -2.99
CA VAL A 55 -17.27 0.33 -2.48
C VAL A 55 -17.95 1.10 -3.63
N GLU A 56 -17.21 1.76 -4.48
CA GLU A 56 -17.75 2.51 -5.63
C GLU A 56 -18.52 1.61 -6.60
N ARG A 57 -18.04 0.39 -6.86
CA ARG A 57 -18.69 -0.57 -7.78
C ARG A 57 -19.92 -1.22 -7.19
N THR A 58 -19.89 -1.49 -5.90
CA THR A 58 -21.02 -2.19 -5.24
C THR A 58 -22.08 -1.21 -4.73
N GLY A 59 -21.71 0.05 -4.52
CA GLY A 59 -22.59 1.06 -3.90
C GLY A 59 -22.83 0.82 -2.41
N VAL A 60 -22.11 -0.11 -1.78
CA VAL A 60 -22.25 -0.44 -0.35
C VAL A 60 -20.88 -0.50 0.33
N GLU A 61 -20.86 -0.21 1.62
CA GLU A 61 -19.66 -0.27 2.45
C GLU A 61 -19.17 -1.71 2.67
N ILE A 62 -17.86 -1.87 2.88
CA ILE A 62 -17.23 -3.20 3.09
C ILE A 62 -17.88 -4.00 4.22
N PRO A 63 -18.24 -3.43 5.39
CA PRO A 63 -18.96 -4.19 6.42
C PRO A 63 -20.29 -4.81 5.93
N THR A 64 -20.99 -4.14 5.02
CA THR A 64 -22.22 -4.68 4.42
C THR A 64 -21.92 -5.89 3.54
N ILE A 65 -20.85 -5.84 2.76
CA ILE A 65 -20.42 -6.99 1.93
C ILE A 65 -20.07 -8.18 2.83
N PHE A 66 -19.28 -7.95 3.89
CA PHE A 66 -18.92 -9.00 4.86
C PHE A 66 -20.15 -9.60 5.55
N HIS A 67 -21.16 -8.77 5.87
CA HIS A 67 -22.39 -9.24 6.50
C HIS A 67 -23.21 -10.17 5.59
N HIS A 68 -23.31 -9.84 4.30
CA HIS A 68 -24.15 -10.56 3.35
C HIS A 68 -23.45 -11.70 2.62
N GLU A 69 -22.17 -11.52 2.31
CA GLU A 69 -21.41 -12.43 1.46
C GLU A 69 -20.25 -13.15 2.21
N GLY A 70 -20.00 -12.74 3.47
CA GLY A 70 -18.85 -13.24 4.24
C GLY A 70 -17.51 -12.73 3.73
N GLU A 71 -16.44 -13.18 4.37
CA GLU A 71 -15.08 -12.84 3.95
C GLU A 71 -14.76 -13.37 2.56
N ASP A 72 -15.18 -14.59 2.22
CA ASP A 72 -14.92 -15.21 0.93
C ASP A 72 -15.54 -14.42 -0.23
N GLY A 73 -16.77 -13.95 -0.09
CA GLY A 73 -17.42 -13.09 -1.09
C GLY A 73 -16.66 -11.78 -1.30
N PHE A 74 -16.22 -11.15 -0.21
CA PHE A 74 -15.38 -9.97 -0.31
C PHE A 74 -14.05 -10.28 -1.04
N ARG A 75 -13.38 -11.39 -0.74
CA ARG A 75 -12.10 -11.79 -1.37
C ARG A 75 -12.25 -12.06 -2.87
N GLU A 76 -13.37 -12.56 -3.34
CA GLU A 76 -13.62 -12.70 -4.78
C GLU A 76 -13.72 -11.33 -5.47
N ARG A 77 -14.38 -10.36 -4.83
CA ARG A 77 -14.45 -8.98 -5.35
C ARG A 77 -13.09 -8.30 -5.34
N GLU A 78 -12.35 -8.44 -4.25
CA GLU A 78 -10.99 -7.92 -4.12
C GLU A 78 -10.06 -8.48 -5.21
N LYS A 79 -10.12 -9.80 -5.47
CA LYS A 79 -9.37 -10.46 -6.53
C LYS A 79 -9.69 -9.88 -7.91
N ALA A 80 -10.97 -9.71 -8.23
CA ALA A 80 -11.39 -9.12 -9.51
C ALA A 80 -10.86 -7.70 -9.69
N VAL A 81 -10.93 -6.86 -8.64
CA VAL A 81 -10.43 -5.49 -8.65
C VAL A 81 -8.90 -5.45 -8.79
N ILE A 82 -8.17 -6.27 -8.04
CA ILE A 82 -6.70 -6.35 -8.15
C ILE A 82 -6.28 -6.78 -9.56
N PHE A 83 -6.93 -7.79 -10.11
CA PHE A 83 -6.67 -8.24 -11.49
C PHE A 83 -6.83 -7.11 -12.52
N GLU A 84 -7.88 -6.32 -12.43
CA GLU A 84 -8.09 -5.20 -13.36
C GLU A 84 -7.08 -4.07 -13.15
N LEU A 85 -6.89 -3.62 -11.90
CA LEU A 85 -6.01 -2.50 -11.59
C LEU A 85 -4.55 -2.80 -11.92
N THR A 86 -4.10 -4.05 -11.74
CA THR A 86 -2.73 -4.46 -12.09
C THR A 86 -2.47 -4.53 -13.60
N ARG A 87 -3.50 -4.49 -14.44
CA ARG A 87 -3.39 -4.37 -15.91
C ARG A 87 -3.36 -2.93 -16.41
N MET A 88 -3.64 -1.97 -15.55
CA MET A 88 -3.45 -0.55 -15.85
C MET A 88 -1.96 -0.20 -15.85
N GLU A 89 -1.63 0.92 -16.46
CA GLU A 89 -0.27 1.42 -16.52
C GLU A 89 -0.15 2.75 -15.77
N ASN A 90 1.02 2.95 -15.18
CA ASN A 90 1.39 4.22 -14.56
C ASN A 90 0.49 4.61 -13.37
N ILE A 91 0.17 3.66 -12.52
CA ILE A 91 -0.66 3.86 -11.32
C ILE A 91 0.13 3.69 -10.02
N VAL A 92 -0.41 4.25 -8.94
CA VAL A 92 -0.12 3.86 -7.56
C VAL A 92 -1.37 3.20 -6.98
N LEU A 93 -1.26 1.96 -6.54
CA LEU A 93 -2.35 1.19 -5.95
C LEU A 93 -2.11 0.96 -4.47
N ALA A 94 -3.01 1.42 -3.61
CA ALA A 94 -3.10 0.97 -2.22
C ALA A 94 -4.03 -0.25 -2.15
N THR A 95 -3.52 -1.37 -1.66
CA THR A 95 -4.31 -2.61 -1.55
C THR A 95 -5.04 -2.71 -0.21
N GLY A 96 -6.15 -3.46 -0.18
CA GLY A 96 -6.71 -3.96 1.06
C GLY A 96 -5.68 -4.77 1.86
N GLY A 97 -5.78 -4.75 3.19
CA GLY A 97 -4.81 -5.44 4.05
C GLY A 97 -4.78 -6.97 3.86
N GLY A 98 -5.84 -7.58 3.37
CA GLY A 98 -5.89 -9.02 3.09
C GLY A 98 -5.63 -9.39 1.63
N ALA A 99 -5.37 -8.44 0.76
CA ALA A 99 -5.18 -8.68 -0.66
C ALA A 99 -4.08 -9.71 -0.98
N VAL A 100 -3.01 -9.74 -0.18
CA VAL A 100 -1.88 -10.67 -0.34
C VAL A 100 -2.17 -12.10 0.11
N LEU A 101 -3.32 -12.36 0.75
CA LEU A 101 -3.67 -13.72 1.20
C LEU A 101 -3.92 -14.67 0.01
N ARG A 102 -4.44 -14.15 -1.09
CA ARG A 102 -4.63 -14.93 -2.31
C ARG A 102 -3.38 -14.96 -3.18
N GLU A 103 -2.97 -16.15 -3.58
CA GLU A 103 -1.80 -16.38 -4.43
C GLU A 103 -1.90 -15.61 -5.75
N GLU A 104 -3.07 -15.61 -6.39
CA GLU A 104 -3.27 -14.94 -7.67
C GLU A 104 -3.04 -13.43 -7.56
N ASN A 105 -3.47 -12.81 -6.45
CA ASN A 105 -3.21 -11.39 -6.22
C ASN A 105 -1.71 -11.12 -6.07
N ARG A 106 -0.98 -11.97 -5.32
CA ARG A 106 0.48 -11.85 -5.18
C ARG A 106 1.17 -11.90 -6.53
N GLN A 107 0.80 -12.87 -7.37
CA GLN A 107 1.37 -13.02 -8.71
C GLN A 107 1.11 -11.80 -9.59
N HIS A 108 -0.10 -11.24 -9.55
CA HIS A 108 -0.41 -10.01 -10.29
C HIS A 108 0.40 -8.83 -9.80
N LEU A 109 0.53 -8.62 -8.50
CA LEU A 109 1.30 -7.52 -7.94
C LEU A 109 2.79 -7.63 -8.29
N ILE A 110 3.41 -8.79 -8.06
CA ILE A 110 4.84 -9.03 -8.31
C ILE A 110 5.19 -8.88 -9.80
N SER A 111 4.32 -9.38 -10.69
CA SER A 111 4.61 -9.42 -12.13
C SER A 111 4.40 -8.10 -12.85
N SER A 112 3.66 -7.14 -12.28
CA SER A 112 3.21 -5.94 -13.00
C SER A 112 3.63 -4.60 -12.38
N GLY A 113 4.33 -4.60 -11.23
CA GLY A 113 4.75 -3.36 -10.62
C GLY A 113 5.77 -3.52 -9.50
N PHE A 114 6.17 -2.39 -8.93
CA PHE A 114 7.09 -2.30 -7.80
C PHE A 114 6.30 -2.34 -6.49
N VAL A 115 6.50 -3.38 -5.70
CA VAL A 115 5.73 -3.63 -4.48
C VAL A 115 6.45 -3.04 -3.26
N ILE A 116 5.76 -2.21 -2.51
CA ILE A 116 6.27 -1.56 -1.29
C ILE A 116 5.44 -2.03 -0.09
N TYR A 117 6.09 -2.66 0.86
CA TYR A 117 5.49 -2.98 2.14
C TYR A 117 5.66 -1.83 3.13
N LEU A 118 4.55 -1.18 3.49
CA LEU A 118 4.49 -0.21 4.59
C LEU A 118 4.33 -0.97 5.90
N LYS A 119 5.43 -1.22 6.60
CA LYS A 119 5.46 -1.94 7.87
C LYS A 119 5.25 -0.98 9.03
N ALA A 120 4.33 -1.30 9.94
CA ALA A 120 4.08 -0.53 11.16
C ALA A 120 4.00 -1.48 12.36
N GLN A 121 4.41 -1.01 13.52
CA GLN A 121 4.29 -1.76 14.77
C GLN A 121 2.82 -1.93 15.17
N VAL A 122 2.47 -3.05 15.78
CA VAL A 122 1.09 -3.39 16.15
C VAL A 122 0.43 -2.30 17.02
N ASP A 123 1.17 -1.74 17.97
CA ASP A 123 0.67 -0.68 18.83
C ASP A 123 0.27 0.58 18.03
N ALA A 124 1.10 1.00 17.08
CA ALA A 124 0.79 2.13 16.21
C ALA A 124 -0.41 1.83 15.28
N LEU A 125 -0.55 0.59 14.80
CA LEU A 125 -1.70 0.16 14.02
C LEU A 125 -2.98 0.21 14.86
N TYR A 126 -2.92 -0.26 16.10
CA TYR A 126 -4.06 -0.24 17.02
C TYR A 126 -4.51 1.18 17.34
N GLU A 127 -3.58 2.08 17.70
CA GLU A 127 -3.90 3.48 17.96
C GLU A 127 -4.61 4.17 16.79
N ARG A 128 -4.20 3.86 15.55
CA ARG A 128 -4.77 4.45 14.34
C ARG A 128 -6.12 3.83 13.93
N THR A 129 -6.42 2.62 14.39
CA THR A 129 -7.61 1.88 13.94
C THR A 129 -8.68 1.71 15.02
N GLN A 130 -8.38 1.95 16.30
CA GLN A 130 -9.28 1.70 17.43
C GLN A 130 -10.63 2.42 17.35
N LEU A 131 -10.70 3.57 16.67
CA LEU A 131 -11.93 4.34 16.49
C LEU A 131 -12.62 4.06 15.13
N ASP A 132 -11.97 3.30 14.26
CA ASP A 132 -12.49 3.01 12.92
C ASP A 132 -13.39 1.78 12.92
N LYS A 133 -14.70 2.02 12.92
CA LYS A 133 -15.74 0.96 12.88
C LYS A 133 -15.95 0.35 11.48
N SER A 134 -15.28 0.85 10.46
CA SER A 134 -15.38 0.34 9.09
C SER A 134 -14.55 -0.93 8.83
N ARG A 135 -13.93 -1.50 9.87
CA ARG A 135 -13.04 -2.67 9.78
C ARG A 135 -13.69 -3.93 10.35
N PRO A 136 -14.36 -4.77 9.52
CA PRO A 136 -15.08 -5.96 10.01
C PRO A 136 -14.21 -6.90 10.84
N LEU A 137 -12.94 -7.10 10.43
CA LEU A 137 -12.01 -8.01 11.10
C LEU A 137 -11.55 -7.54 12.49
N LEU A 138 -11.78 -6.26 12.85
CA LEU A 138 -11.47 -5.70 14.16
C LEU A 138 -12.71 -5.52 15.05
N GLN A 139 -13.91 -5.91 14.59
CA GLN A 139 -15.12 -5.90 15.38
C GLN A 139 -15.20 -7.14 16.27
N THR A 140 -14.34 -7.17 17.29
CA THR A 140 -14.20 -8.26 18.25
C THR A 140 -14.07 -7.68 19.66
N ASP A 141 -14.19 -8.53 20.69
CA ASP A 141 -14.03 -8.13 22.10
C ASP A 141 -12.61 -7.62 22.42
N ASP A 142 -11.58 -8.13 21.71
CA ASP A 142 -10.19 -7.68 21.83
C ASP A 142 -9.61 -7.36 20.45
N PRO A 143 -9.85 -6.14 19.92
CA PRO A 143 -9.32 -5.72 18.62
C PRO A 143 -7.79 -5.70 18.56
N ARG A 144 -7.10 -5.42 19.69
CA ARG A 144 -5.64 -5.39 19.72
C ARG A 144 -5.05 -6.79 19.57
N ALA A 145 -5.54 -7.77 20.32
CA ALA A 145 -5.11 -9.16 20.16
C ALA A 145 -5.42 -9.69 18.74
N ARG A 146 -6.58 -9.33 18.19
CA ARG A 146 -6.93 -9.68 16.81
C ARG A 146 -5.96 -9.08 15.80
N LEU A 147 -5.58 -7.81 15.97
CA LEU A 147 -4.63 -7.13 15.11
C LEU A 147 -3.24 -7.78 15.17
N ASP A 148 -2.81 -8.19 16.36
CA ASP A 148 -1.55 -8.90 16.58
C ASP A 148 -1.53 -10.24 15.85
N LEU A 149 -2.59 -11.03 15.95
CA LEU A 149 -2.73 -12.28 15.21
C LEU A 149 -2.67 -12.06 13.69
N LEU A 150 -3.41 -11.08 13.18
CA LEU A 150 -3.40 -10.74 11.75
C LEU A 150 -2.01 -10.26 11.29
N PHE A 151 -1.30 -9.54 12.14
CA PHE A 151 0.06 -9.10 11.84
C PHE A 151 1.02 -10.29 11.71
N HIS A 152 1.03 -11.19 12.68
CA HIS A 152 1.88 -12.40 12.64
C HIS A 152 1.59 -13.31 11.45
N GLU A 153 0.33 -13.42 11.05
CA GLU A 153 -0.09 -14.18 9.87
C GLU A 153 0.40 -13.55 8.56
N ARG A 154 0.34 -12.20 8.46
CA ARG A 154 0.49 -11.48 7.18
C ARG A 154 1.85 -10.86 6.97
N ASP A 155 2.59 -10.53 8.04
CA ASP A 155 3.93 -9.91 7.94
C ASP A 155 4.91 -10.72 7.08
N PRO A 156 4.98 -12.08 7.21
CA PRO A 156 5.80 -12.89 6.31
C PRO A 156 5.39 -12.78 4.84
N ILE A 157 4.08 -12.75 4.56
CA ILE A 157 3.55 -12.68 3.20
C ILE A 157 3.83 -11.32 2.58
N TYR A 158 3.61 -10.21 3.33
CA TYR A 158 3.98 -8.87 2.85
C TYR A 158 5.47 -8.77 2.57
N SER A 159 6.31 -9.36 3.44
CA SER A 159 7.76 -9.33 3.30
C SER A 159 8.24 -10.12 2.08
N GLU A 160 7.59 -11.23 1.76
CA GLU A 160 7.89 -12.08 0.60
C GLU A 160 7.59 -11.38 -0.72
N VAL A 161 6.47 -10.66 -0.82
CA VAL A 161 6.05 -10.02 -2.08
C VAL A 161 6.70 -8.66 -2.31
N ALA A 162 7.36 -8.07 -1.32
CA ALA A 162 7.84 -6.71 -1.38
C ALA A 162 9.22 -6.57 -2.01
N ASP A 163 9.34 -5.67 -2.98
CA ASP A 163 10.63 -5.19 -3.48
C ASP A 163 11.31 -4.24 -2.48
N LEU A 164 10.51 -3.49 -1.71
CA LEU A 164 10.97 -2.55 -0.70
C LEU A 164 10.12 -2.67 0.57
N ILE A 165 10.77 -2.85 1.71
CA ILE A 165 10.13 -2.77 3.03
C ILE A 165 10.55 -1.47 3.69
N ILE A 166 9.58 -0.68 4.15
CA ILE A 166 9.84 0.58 4.84
C ILE A 166 8.97 0.70 6.09
N GLU A 167 9.60 0.97 7.23
CA GLU A 167 8.88 1.16 8.49
C GLU A 167 8.22 2.53 8.53
N THR A 168 6.91 2.54 8.84
CA THR A 168 6.15 3.75 9.11
C THR A 168 6.28 4.04 10.61
N GLY A 169 7.05 5.04 10.96
CA GLY A 169 7.24 5.50 12.34
C GLY A 169 6.45 6.79 12.63
N ASP A 170 6.92 7.54 13.65
CA ASP A 170 6.30 8.79 14.12
C ASP A 170 6.69 10.01 13.27
N LEU A 171 7.24 9.79 12.09
CA LEU A 171 7.61 10.86 11.17
C LEU A 171 6.37 11.56 10.60
N SER A 172 6.46 12.88 10.42
CA SER A 172 5.44 13.56 9.63
C SER A 172 5.37 12.96 8.23
N LEU A 173 4.16 12.93 7.66
CA LEU A 173 3.92 12.33 6.35
C LEU A 173 4.84 12.87 5.25
N GLN A 174 5.19 14.17 5.30
CA GLN A 174 6.09 14.78 4.34
C GLN A 174 7.55 14.31 4.48
N VAL A 175 8.01 14.10 5.70
CA VAL A 175 9.35 13.55 5.98
C VAL A 175 9.41 12.09 5.56
N PHE A 176 8.38 11.32 5.90
CA PHE A 176 8.27 9.93 5.49
C PHE A 176 8.28 9.77 3.96
N LEU A 177 7.52 10.59 3.24
CA LEU A 177 7.50 10.55 1.77
C LEU A 177 8.87 10.83 1.15
N ARG A 178 9.63 11.80 1.65
CA ARG A 178 11.00 12.05 1.14
C ARG A 178 11.93 10.85 1.37
N ARG A 179 11.80 10.19 2.53
CA ARG A 179 12.55 8.95 2.83
C ARG A 179 12.14 7.82 1.90
N LEU A 180 10.85 7.65 1.67
CA LEU A 180 10.30 6.64 0.77
C LEU A 180 10.76 6.86 -0.68
N GLU A 181 10.67 8.07 -1.20
CA GLU A 181 11.13 8.41 -2.56
C GLU A 181 12.60 8.10 -2.76
N ARG A 182 13.44 8.46 -1.78
CA ARG A 182 14.88 8.12 -1.82
C ARG A 182 15.09 6.62 -1.86
N ALA A 183 14.42 5.86 -0.98
CA ALA A 183 14.54 4.41 -0.92
C ALA A 183 14.09 3.74 -2.22
N ILE A 184 13.00 4.21 -2.85
CA ILE A 184 12.55 3.72 -4.16
C ILE A 184 13.63 3.96 -5.21
N LEU A 185 14.17 5.18 -5.31
CA LEU A 185 15.18 5.54 -6.31
C LEU A 185 16.51 4.81 -6.12
N GLU A 186 16.88 4.49 -4.88
CA GLU A 186 18.07 3.68 -4.57
C GLU A 186 17.87 2.20 -4.96
N LYS A 187 16.66 1.67 -4.82
CA LYS A 187 16.36 0.26 -5.11
C LYS A 187 16.21 -0.05 -6.61
N ILE A 188 15.88 0.95 -7.41
CA ILE A 188 15.61 0.80 -8.87
C ILE A 188 16.87 1.11 -9.72
N LYS A 189 17.91 1.65 -9.11
CA LYS A 189 19.24 1.82 -9.76
C LYS A 189 19.92 0.47 -9.96
#